data_f9fd933bb619cc8b74a032b6f11f164a
#
_entry.id   f9fd933bb619cc8b74a032b6f11f164a
#
_cell.length_a   1.000
_cell.length_b   1.000
_cell.length_c   1.000
_cell.angle_alpha   90.00
_cell.angle_beta   90.00
_cell.angle_gamma   90.00
#
_symmetry.space_group_name_H-M   'P 1'
#
loop_
_entity.id
_entity.type
_entity.pdbx_description
1 polymer ?
#
loop_
_entity_poly.entity_id
_entity_poly.type
_entity_poly.pdbx_seq_one_letter_code
_entity_poly.pdbx_strand_id
1 'polypeptide(L)'
;MAENVALVPSLENWERGRTEARVGELLRLVGLDPTEFARRRPRELSGGQRQRVGVARALAADPPILLMDEPFGALDPVTRAELQREFRGLAQRLGKTIVFVTHDLREALLLASRIILLQAGRIVAVAPPQEFLRLEHPEVREFAASLETGPGVPA
;
A
#
# COMPACT_ATOMS: atom_id res chain seq x y z
N MET A 1 -10.85 6.43 15.09
CA MET A 1 -9.66 6.24 14.21
C MET A 1 -8.54 7.25 14.51
N ALA A 2 -8.85 8.42 15.02
CA ALA A 2 -7.83 9.40 15.38
C ALA A 2 -6.72 8.82 16.28
N GLU A 3 -7.08 8.13 17.36
CA GLU A 3 -6.12 7.48 18.27
C GLU A 3 -5.22 6.44 17.57
N ASN A 4 -5.76 5.75 16.57
CA ASN A 4 -5.01 4.77 15.80
C ASN A 4 -3.94 5.43 14.93
N VAL A 5 -4.28 6.53 14.26
CA VAL A 5 -3.33 7.31 13.45
C VAL A 5 -2.34 8.05 14.35
N ALA A 6 -2.79 8.56 15.51
CA ALA A 6 -1.95 9.28 16.46
C ALA A 6 -0.98 8.40 17.25
N LEU A 7 -1.03 7.07 17.10
CA LEU A 7 -0.28 6.13 17.95
C LEU A 7 1.22 6.45 18.00
N VAL A 8 1.88 6.54 16.84
CA VAL A 8 3.33 6.79 16.78
C VAL A 8 3.68 8.21 17.23
N PRO A 9 3.03 9.29 16.75
CA PRO A 9 3.24 10.63 17.30
C PRO A 9 3.08 10.71 18.82
N SER A 10 2.10 9.99 19.40
CA SER A 10 1.89 9.96 20.85
C SER A 10 3.03 9.25 21.59
N LEU A 11 3.55 8.15 21.05
CA LEU A 11 4.70 7.43 21.59
C LEU A 11 6.00 8.28 21.53
N GLU A 12 6.12 9.11 20.51
CA GLU A 12 7.23 10.05 20.33
C GLU A 12 7.03 11.35 21.11
N ASN A 13 6.00 11.44 21.95
CA ASN A 13 5.69 12.60 22.78
C ASN A 13 5.50 13.91 21.99
N TRP A 14 4.89 13.82 20.81
CA TRP A 14 4.51 15.02 20.06
C TRP A 14 3.50 15.85 20.85
N GLU A 15 3.58 17.16 20.71
CA GLU A 15 2.58 18.06 21.26
C GLU A 15 1.18 17.71 20.72
N ARG A 16 0.19 17.76 21.62
CA ARG A 16 -1.19 17.34 21.32
C ARG A 16 -1.79 18.07 20.11
N GLY A 17 -1.63 19.40 20.05
CA GLY A 17 -2.16 20.19 18.94
C GLY A 17 -1.54 19.82 17.60
N ARG A 18 -0.21 19.58 17.58
CA ARG A 18 0.50 19.08 16.40
C ARG A 18 -0.01 17.69 15.97
N THR A 19 -0.21 16.80 16.93
CA THR A 19 -0.73 15.44 16.65
C THR A 19 -2.14 15.48 16.07
N GLU A 20 -3.04 16.28 16.65
CA GLU A 20 -4.41 16.42 16.16
C GLU A 20 -4.46 17.01 14.74
N ALA A 21 -3.65 18.02 14.46
CA ALA A 21 -3.52 18.61 13.12
C ALA A 21 -3.02 17.57 12.10
N ARG A 22 -1.97 16.81 12.46
CA ARG A 22 -1.40 15.77 11.61
C ARG A 22 -2.39 14.64 11.32
N VAL A 23 -3.14 14.19 12.30
CA VAL A 23 -4.21 13.19 12.12
C VAL A 23 -5.26 13.68 11.13
N GLY A 24 -5.72 14.92 11.28
CA GLY A 24 -6.69 15.51 10.36
C GLY A 24 -6.16 15.62 8.93
N GLU A 25 -4.91 16.04 8.75
CA GLU A 25 -4.24 16.09 7.46
C GLU A 25 -4.18 14.71 6.80
N LEU A 26 -3.73 13.69 7.54
CA LEU A 26 -3.53 12.34 7.01
C LEU A 26 -4.84 11.63 6.68
N LEU A 27 -5.88 11.81 7.47
CA LEU A 27 -7.21 11.28 7.14
C LEU A 27 -7.71 11.87 5.82
N ARG A 28 -7.59 13.19 5.61
CA ARG A 28 -7.94 13.82 4.32
C ARG A 28 -7.09 13.29 3.17
N LEU A 29 -5.78 13.12 3.40
CA LEU A 29 -4.83 12.63 2.41
C LEU A 29 -5.22 11.25 1.86
N VAL A 30 -5.77 10.38 2.74
CA VAL A 30 -6.25 9.04 2.35
C VAL A 30 -7.74 9.02 1.98
N GLY A 31 -8.37 10.17 1.74
CA GLY A 31 -9.76 10.28 1.30
C GLY A 31 -10.80 9.94 2.37
N LEU A 32 -10.47 10.13 3.65
CA LEU A 32 -11.40 9.95 4.78
C LEU A 32 -11.67 11.31 5.44
N ASP A 33 -12.94 11.74 5.51
CA ASP A 33 -13.29 12.98 6.18
C ASP A 33 -13.03 12.85 7.70
N PRO A 34 -12.15 13.70 8.29
CA PRO A 34 -11.87 13.65 9.72
C PRO A 34 -13.07 13.86 10.60
N THR A 35 -14.05 14.67 10.17
CA THR A 35 -15.26 14.95 10.96
C THR A 35 -16.12 13.70 11.16
N GLU A 36 -16.12 12.83 10.17
CA GLU A 36 -16.85 11.57 10.16
C GLU A 36 -16.02 10.42 10.75
N PHE A 37 -14.77 10.27 10.29
CA PHE A 37 -13.98 9.06 10.54
C PHE A 37 -13.11 9.11 11.80
N ALA A 38 -12.75 10.30 12.32
CA ALA A 38 -11.85 10.39 13.49
C ALA A 38 -12.40 9.65 14.73
N ARG A 39 -13.71 9.65 14.93
CA ARG A 39 -14.38 9.03 16.09
C ARG A 39 -14.83 7.58 15.86
N ARG A 40 -14.84 7.08 14.61
CA ARG A 40 -15.24 5.71 14.29
C ARG A 40 -14.27 4.69 14.89
N ARG A 41 -14.81 3.52 15.23
CA ARG A 41 -14.04 2.35 15.69
C ARG A 41 -13.68 1.47 14.49
N PRO A 42 -12.62 0.61 14.57
CA PRO A 42 -12.21 -0.26 13.48
C PRO A 42 -13.32 -1.14 12.90
N ARG A 43 -14.23 -1.63 13.74
CA ARG A 43 -15.37 -2.47 13.35
C ARG A 43 -16.45 -1.74 12.54
N GLU A 44 -16.43 -0.42 12.56
CA GLU A 44 -17.37 0.44 11.83
C GLU A 44 -16.86 0.84 10.45
N LEU A 45 -15.70 0.33 10.05
CA LEU A 45 -15.06 0.60 8.78
C LEU A 45 -15.16 -0.58 7.82
N SER A 46 -15.29 -0.27 6.51
CA SER A 46 -15.09 -1.26 5.44
C SER A 46 -13.62 -1.73 5.41
N GLY A 47 -13.34 -2.82 4.68
CA GLY A 47 -11.97 -3.30 4.46
C GLY A 47 -11.06 -2.21 3.88
N GLY A 48 -11.52 -1.54 2.81
CA GLY A 48 -10.78 -0.45 2.18
C GLY A 48 -10.56 0.75 3.09
N GLN A 49 -11.58 1.14 3.89
CA GLN A 49 -11.42 2.22 4.87
C GLN A 49 -10.41 1.87 5.96
N ARG A 50 -10.39 0.62 6.45
CA ARG A 50 -9.35 0.15 7.39
C ARG A 50 -7.96 0.25 6.78
N GLN A 51 -7.82 -0.16 5.51
CA GLN A 51 -6.55 -0.09 4.79
C GLN A 51 -6.05 1.35 4.68
N ARG A 52 -6.92 2.30 4.29
CA ARG A 52 -6.59 3.73 4.22
C ARG A 52 -6.15 4.29 5.59
N VAL A 53 -6.80 3.89 6.67
CA VAL A 53 -6.36 4.25 8.04
C VAL A 53 -4.99 3.65 8.36
N GLY A 54 -4.70 2.43 7.91
CA GLY A 54 -3.38 1.80 8.03
C GLY A 54 -2.28 2.63 7.36
N VAL A 55 -2.54 3.11 6.14
CA VAL A 55 -1.62 4.01 5.42
C VAL A 55 -1.44 5.34 6.17
N ALA A 56 -2.54 5.97 6.62
CA ALA A 56 -2.48 7.20 7.40
C ALA A 56 -1.63 7.03 8.67
N ARG A 57 -1.82 5.91 9.39
CA ARG A 57 -1.02 5.57 10.58
C ARG A 57 0.47 5.41 10.25
N ALA A 58 0.80 4.71 9.16
CA ALA A 58 2.18 4.51 8.74
C ALA A 58 2.87 5.83 8.38
N LEU A 59 2.12 6.82 7.89
CA LEU A 59 2.61 8.15 7.54
C LEU A 59 2.68 9.13 8.72
N ALA A 60 2.14 8.77 9.88
CA ALA A 60 1.92 9.72 10.98
C ALA A 60 3.20 10.39 11.49
N ALA A 61 4.27 9.61 11.67
CA ALA A 61 5.60 10.10 12.08
C ALA A 61 6.45 10.62 10.91
N ASP A 62 5.88 10.78 9.72
CA ASP A 62 6.58 11.26 8.53
C ASP A 62 7.84 10.47 8.13
N PRO A 63 7.82 9.13 8.12
CA PRO A 63 9.00 8.33 7.85
C PRO A 63 9.52 8.54 6.43
N PRO A 64 10.84 8.44 6.18
CA PRO A 64 11.41 8.53 4.83
C PRO A 64 11.11 7.28 3.99
N ILE A 65 10.88 6.13 4.62
CA ILE A 65 10.60 4.84 3.99
C ILE A 65 9.33 4.25 4.59
N LEU A 66 8.41 3.80 3.73
CA LEU A 66 7.24 3.03 4.11
C LEU A 66 7.43 1.56 3.75
N LEU A 67 7.15 0.68 4.71
CA LEU A 67 7.10 -0.77 4.49
C LEU A 67 5.66 -1.24 4.57
N MET A 68 5.20 -1.99 3.58
CA MET A 68 3.85 -2.51 3.49
C MET A 68 3.89 -4.00 3.15
N ASP A 69 3.14 -4.79 3.89
CA ASP A 69 3.01 -6.22 3.67
C ASP A 69 1.59 -6.52 3.19
N GLU A 70 1.46 -7.07 1.98
CA GLU A 70 0.19 -7.43 1.33
C GLU A 70 -0.88 -6.32 1.41
N PRO A 71 -0.57 -5.06 0.99
CA PRO A 71 -1.43 -3.92 1.28
C PRO A 71 -2.83 -4.00 0.64
N PHE A 72 -3.05 -4.88 -0.33
CA PHE A 72 -4.33 -5.02 -1.04
C PHE A 72 -4.93 -6.43 -0.96
N GLY A 73 -4.27 -7.38 -0.28
CA GLY A 73 -4.63 -8.79 -0.30
C GLY A 73 -6.02 -9.12 0.24
N ALA A 74 -6.49 -8.40 1.24
CA ALA A 74 -7.78 -8.67 1.91
C ALA A 74 -8.99 -7.96 1.29
N LEU A 75 -8.86 -7.42 0.06
CA LEU A 75 -9.90 -6.62 -0.58
C LEU A 75 -10.57 -7.37 -1.73
N ASP A 76 -11.87 -7.09 -1.93
CA ASP A 76 -12.57 -7.52 -3.14
C ASP A 76 -11.96 -6.84 -4.39
N PRO A 77 -12.12 -7.42 -5.59
CA PRO A 77 -11.45 -6.93 -6.80
C PRO A 77 -11.74 -5.48 -7.17
N VAL A 78 -12.97 -5.00 -6.94
CA VAL A 78 -13.38 -3.63 -7.28
C VAL A 78 -12.71 -2.63 -6.35
N THR A 79 -12.87 -2.84 -5.04
CA THR A 79 -12.23 -2.00 -4.01
C THR A 79 -10.71 -2.02 -4.13
N ARG A 80 -10.12 -3.18 -4.47
CA ARG A 80 -8.67 -3.30 -4.71
C ARG A 80 -8.23 -2.39 -5.85
N ALA A 81 -8.88 -2.45 -7.02
CA ALA A 81 -8.51 -1.64 -8.18
C ALA A 81 -8.65 -0.13 -7.93
N GLU A 82 -9.66 0.28 -7.15
CA GLU A 82 -9.83 1.68 -6.74
C GLU A 82 -8.70 2.13 -5.84
N LEU A 83 -8.39 1.36 -4.78
CA LEU A 83 -7.33 1.68 -3.84
C LEU A 83 -5.94 1.69 -4.47
N GLN A 84 -5.66 0.78 -5.41
CA GLN A 84 -4.40 0.77 -6.15
C GLN A 84 -4.21 2.05 -6.96
N ARG A 85 -5.26 2.53 -7.65
CA ARG A 85 -5.21 3.79 -8.41
C ARG A 85 -4.96 4.99 -7.48
N GLU A 86 -5.68 5.05 -6.36
CA GLU A 86 -5.52 6.11 -5.38
C GLU A 86 -4.12 6.08 -4.73
N PHE A 87 -3.65 4.88 -4.38
CA PHE A 87 -2.32 4.69 -3.80
C PHE A 87 -1.21 5.13 -4.76
N ARG A 88 -1.33 4.83 -6.05
CA ARG A 88 -0.38 5.30 -7.07
C ARG A 88 -0.28 6.83 -7.08
N GLY A 89 -1.42 7.50 -7.09
CA GLY A 89 -1.47 8.98 -7.04
C GLY A 89 -0.92 9.53 -5.72
N LEU A 90 -1.19 8.84 -4.60
CA LEU A 90 -0.66 9.20 -3.28
C LEU A 90 0.85 9.04 -3.21
N ALA A 91 1.39 7.91 -3.67
CA ALA A 91 2.82 7.62 -3.70
C ALA A 91 3.62 8.68 -4.48
N GLN A 92 3.10 9.12 -5.63
CA GLN A 92 3.72 10.20 -6.42
C GLN A 92 3.77 11.53 -5.67
N ARG A 93 2.70 11.87 -4.91
CA ARG A 93 2.65 13.13 -4.14
C ARG A 93 3.52 13.12 -2.89
N LEU A 94 3.72 11.95 -2.29
CA LEU A 94 4.48 11.83 -1.04
C LEU A 94 5.98 12.01 -1.21
N GLY A 95 6.55 11.71 -2.40
CA GLY A 95 7.98 11.77 -2.66
C GLY A 95 8.82 10.86 -1.76
N LYS A 96 8.22 9.78 -1.22
CA LYS A 96 8.84 8.84 -0.27
C LYS A 96 9.23 7.54 -0.95
N THR A 97 10.19 6.84 -0.36
CA THR A 97 10.48 5.47 -0.75
C THR A 97 9.43 4.54 -0.15
N ILE A 98 8.75 3.78 -1.01
CA ILE A 98 7.75 2.80 -0.59
C ILE A 98 8.22 1.42 -1.02
N VAL A 99 8.34 0.52 -0.06
CA VAL A 99 8.61 -0.90 -0.29
C VAL A 99 7.36 -1.66 0.10
N PHE A 100 6.76 -2.38 -0.83
CA PHE A 100 5.62 -3.25 -0.53
C PHE A 100 5.88 -4.67 -0.98
N VAL A 101 5.41 -5.63 -0.19
CA VAL A 101 5.45 -7.06 -0.49
C VAL A 101 4.09 -7.44 -1.05
N THR A 102 4.08 -8.16 -2.15
CA THR A 102 2.87 -8.74 -2.75
C THR A 102 3.20 -10.03 -3.46
N HIS A 103 2.24 -10.94 -3.51
CA HIS A 103 2.28 -12.13 -4.35
C HIS A 103 1.57 -11.91 -5.70
N ASP A 104 0.96 -10.75 -5.92
CA ASP A 104 0.30 -10.41 -7.19
C ASP A 104 1.24 -9.61 -8.10
N LEU A 105 1.71 -10.25 -9.18
CA LEU A 105 2.58 -9.60 -10.15
C LEU A 105 1.89 -8.42 -10.85
N ARG A 106 0.56 -8.43 -11.00
CA ARG A 106 -0.19 -7.31 -11.60
C ARG A 106 -0.07 -6.05 -10.73
N GLU A 107 -0.11 -6.21 -9.41
CA GLU A 107 0.10 -5.11 -8.46
C GLU A 107 1.52 -4.55 -8.60
N ALA A 108 2.53 -5.42 -8.62
CA ALA A 108 3.92 -5.01 -8.79
C ALA A 108 4.14 -4.26 -10.11
N LEU A 109 3.62 -4.77 -11.22
CA LEU A 109 3.70 -4.12 -12.54
C LEU A 109 2.99 -2.77 -12.60
N LEU A 110 1.87 -2.63 -11.89
CA LEU A 110 1.06 -1.41 -11.87
C LEU A 110 1.67 -0.29 -11.01
N LEU A 111 2.23 -0.66 -9.85
CA LEU A 111 2.54 0.29 -8.79
C LEU A 111 4.04 0.54 -8.61
N ALA A 112 4.90 -0.43 -8.88
CA ALA A 112 6.31 -0.33 -8.59
C ALA A 112 7.08 0.45 -9.66
N SER A 113 8.13 1.15 -9.25
CA SER A 113 9.18 1.66 -10.14
C SER A 113 10.29 0.64 -10.35
N ARG A 114 10.42 -0.33 -9.43
CA ARG A 114 11.37 -1.44 -9.47
C ARG A 114 10.75 -2.66 -8.81
N ILE A 115 10.90 -3.82 -9.43
CA ILE A 115 10.44 -5.11 -8.91
C ILE A 115 11.65 -5.91 -8.45
N ILE A 116 11.54 -6.51 -7.27
CA ILE A 116 12.53 -7.42 -6.71
C ILE A 116 11.85 -8.77 -6.51
N LEU A 117 12.32 -9.80 -7.18
CA LEU A 117 11.84 -11.17 -6.98
C LEU A 117 12.69 -11.86 -5.92
N LEU A 118 12.02 -12.35 -4.89
CA LEU A 118 12.63 -13.12 -3.81
C LEU A 118 12.23 -14.58 -3.90
N GLN A 119 13.19 -15.49 -3.79
CA GLN A 119 12.96 -16.92 -3.70
C GLN A 119 13.89 -17.55 -2.67
N ALA A 120 13.37 -18.36 -1.77
CA ALA A 120 14.13 -19.02 -0.72
C ALA A 120 15.08 -18.08 0.05
N GLY A 121 14.63 -16.85 0.34
CA GLY A 121 15.40 -15.84 1.06
C GLY A 121 16.51 -15.16 0.24
N ARG A 122 16.55 -15.36 -1.08
CA ARG A 122 17.54 -14.75 -1.98
C ARG A 122 16.86 -13.87 -3.03
N ILE A 123 17.55 -12.80 -3.42
CA ILE A 123 17.13 -11.98 -4.55
C ILE A 123 17.54 -12.73 -5.82
N VAL A 124 16.56 -13.07 -6.67
CA VAL A 124 16.79 -13.77 -7.94
C VAL A 124 16.67 -12.86 -9.15
N ALA A 125 15.91 -11.77 -9.04
CA ALA A 125 15.80 -10.78 -10.12
C ALA A 125 15.52 -9.39 -9.54
N VAL A 126 16.02 -8.37 -10.23
CA VAL A 126 15.73 -6.95 -9.97
C VAL A 126 15.63 -6.23 -11.30
N ALA A 127 14.48 -5.63 -11.59
CA ALA A 127 14.28 -4.88 -12.83
C ALA A 127 13.14 -3.85 -12.70
N PRO A 128 13.08 -2.81 -13.54
CA PRO A 128 11.88 -2.02 -13.71
C PRO A 128 10.76 -2.85 -14.36
N PRO A 129 9.47 -2.49 -14.14
CA PRO A 129 8.33 -3.27 -14.63
C PRO A 129 8.39 -3.62 -16.12
N GLN A 130 8.84 -2.70 -16.97
CA GLN A 130 8.90 -2.87 -18.43
C GLN A 130 9.92 -3.92 -18.87
N GLU A 131 10.97 -4.14 -18.06
CA GLU A 131 12.03 -5.08 -18.34
C GLU A 131 11.82 -6.40 -17.61
N PHE A 132 11.08 -6.38 -16.49
CA PHE A 132 10.92 -7.55 -15.62
C PHE A 132 10.36 -8.76 -16.38
N LEU A 133 9.31 -8.59 -17.17
CA LEU A 133 8.71 -9.67 -17.96
C LEU A 133 9.59 -10.20 -19.09
N ARG A 134 10.66 -9.49 -19.44
CA ARG A 134 11.62 -9.88 -20.50
C ARG A 134 12.83 -10.63 -19.95
N LEU A 135 12.95 -10.73 -18.62
CA LEU A 135 14.08 -11.42 -18.01
C LEU A 135 14.03 -12.93 -18.34
N GLU A 136 15.16 -13.44 -18.83
CA GLU A 136 15.30 -14.87 -19.12
C GLU A 136 15.65 -15.69 -17.86
N HIS A 137 14.86 -15.52 -16.80
CA HIS A 137 15.02 -16.27 -15.56
C HIS A 137 13.84 -17.24 -15.37
N PRO A 138 14.08 -18.53 -15.04
CA PRO A 138 13.01 -19.52 -14.90
C PRO A 138 11.89 -19.08 -13.96
N GLU A 139 12.24 -18.57 -12.78
CA GLU A 139 11.29 -18.11 -11.77
C GLU A 139 10.46 -16.89 -12.23
N VAL A 140 11.07 -15.99 -13.01
CA VAL A 140 10.33 -14.86 -13.59
C VAL A 140 9.32 -15.35 -14.61
N ARG A 141 9.69 -16.34 -15.44
CA ARG A 141 8.79 -16.94 -16.41
C ARG A 141 7.62 -17.66 -15.75
N GLU A 142 7.89 -18.45 -14.70
CA GLU A 142 6.86 -19.12 -13.91
C GLU A 142 5.89 -18.11 -13.28
N PHE A 143 6.43 -17.07 -12.67
CA PHE A 143 5.62 -16.00 -12.07
C PHE A 143 4.83 -15.20 -13.12
N ALA A 144 5.41 -14.94 -14.28
CA ALA A 144 4.74 -14.28 -15.42
C ALA A 144 3.61 -15.16 -16.00
N ALA A 145 3.78 -16.48 -16.08
CA ALA A 145 2.74 -17.41 -16.55
C ALA A 145 1.48 -17.37 -15.66
N SER A 146 1.64 -17.03 -14.38
CA SER A 146 0.49 -16.84 -13.47
C SER A 146 -0.42 -15.67 -13.85
N LEU A 147 0.06 -14.71 -14.67
CA LEU A 147 -0.76 -13.62 -15.19
C LEU A 147 -1.80 -14.12 -16.23
N GLU A 148 -1.45 -15.17 -16.97
CA GLU A 148 -2.29 -15.71 -18.06
C GLU A 148 -3.34 -16.67 -17.51
N THR A 149 -3.09 -17.31 -16.37
CA THR A 149 -3.98 -18.31 -15.77
C THR A 149 -4.96 -17.77 -14.73
N GLY A 150 -4.98 -16.45 -14.49
CA GLY A 150 -5.91 -15.81 -13.55
C GLY A 150 -7.38 -15.95 -13.99
N PRO A 151 -8.35 -16.10 -13.05
CA PRO A 151 -9.76 -16.26 -13.38
C PRO A 151 -10.29 -15.02 -14.09
N GLY A 152 -10.51 -15.10 -15.42
CA GLY A 152 -11.14 -14.01 -16.15
C GLY A 152 -10.85 -13.90 -17.65
N VAL A 153 -10.23 -14.88 -18.31
CA VAL A 153 -10.21 -14.93 -19.78
C VAL A 153 -10.98 -16.19 -20.20
N PRO A 154 -12.24 -16.06 -20.70
CA PRO A 154 -12.87 -17.15 -21.45
C PRO A 154 -12.14 -17.31 -22.78
N ALA A 155 -11.87 -18.57 -23.15
CA ALA A 155 -11.31 -18.96 -24.43
C ALA A 155 -12.22 -18.54 -25.61
#